data_43813e759d82b75c10ad612a9520971d
#
_entry.id   43813e759d82b75c10ad612a9520971d
#
_cell.length_a   1.000
_cell.length_b   1.000
_cell.length_c   1.000
_cell.angle_alpha   90.00
_cell.angle_beta   90.00
_cell.angle_gamma   90.00
#
_symmetry.space_group_name_H-M   'P 1'
#
loop_
_entity.id
_entity.type
_entity.pdbx_description
1 polymer ?
#
loop_
_entity_poly.entity_id
_entity_poly.type
_entity_poly.pdbx_seq_one_letter_code
_entity_poly.pdbx_strand_id
1 'polypeptide(L)'
;LGDVYKRQDDATGVAFAMCVLEDESIVHPNLEVILTTDEEAGMSGIQALDFSKIQGRVIINLDCSDEGIVVGCAGSAVVRFDLKEERETVNADEETVKLRVQGLKGGHSGLDITKERGNANVLLTRILASAEDRTGTKLVTITGGLQNNAICREAEAAVTIAKDKKAELQDLVQEWQKILKKEFKISDPDVKVVLDEAEKAETRFTAEGSAKIIDFMMSLDSGVIAMNMEVPGVAETSGNVGTIVTDNDTVTVRVCYRSGLNSKKEYTIEKSKRLARMAHAGFAVESSSSEWEYKSDSRLSALIQRIYLKRYGQPIKVEVSHGGNECGTFFKHFPDADIVLSLIHI
;
A
#
# COMPACT_ATOMS: atom_id res chain seq x y z
N LEU A 1 8.35 -16.90 24.18
CA LEU A 1 8.97 -17.09 22.85
C LEU A 1 8.83 -15.86 21.93
N GLY A 2 7.85 -14.97 22.16
CA GLY A 2 7.65 -13.77 21.34
C GLY A 2 8.66 -12.65 21.57
N ASP A 3 9.33 -12.59 22.70
CA ASP A 3 10.21 -11.44 23.03
C ASP A 3 11.65 -11.58 22.50
N VAL A 4 12.09 -12.77 22.14
CA VAL A 4 13.46 -12.99 21.64
C VAL A 4 13.64 -12.40 20.22
N TYR A 5 12.60 -12.46 19.39
CA TYR A 5 12.65 -11.92 18.02
C TYR A 5 12.29 -10.43 17.95
N LYS A 6 11.55 -9.89 18.89
CA LYS A 6 11.10 -8.48 18.90
C LYS A 6 12.17 -7.43 19.22
N ARG A 7 13.38 -7.88 19.63
CA ARG A 7 14.48 -6.98 20.04
C ARG A 7 15.71 -7.07 19.13
N GLN A 8 15.61 -7.75 17.99
CA GLN A 8 16.74 -7.91 17.05
C GLN A 8 16.87 -6.73 16.09
N ASP A 9 15.77 -6.07 15.81
CA ASP A 9 15.70 -4.95 14.91
C ASP A 9 15.53 -3.65 15.71
N ASP A 10 16.52 -2.72 15.76
CA ASP A 10 17.85 -2.90 15.18
C ASP A 10 18.93 -2.91 16.29
N ALA A 11 19.03 -4.01 17.01
CA ALA A 11 20.00 -4.15 18.11
C ALA A 11 21.45 -4.02 17.62
N THR A 12 21.72 -4.32 16.37
CA THR A 12 23.06 -4.25 15.79
C THR A 12 23.49 -2.82 15.53
N GLY A 13 22.59 -1.96 15.02
CA GLY A 13 22.83 -0.53 14.88
C GLY A 13 23.05 0.16 16.21
N VAL A 14 22.28 -0.21 17.24
CA VAL A 14 22.48 0.28 18.60
C VAL A 14 23.87 -0.11 19.12
N ALA A 15 24.27 -1.38 18.99
CA ALA A 15 25.59 -1.87 19.43
C ALA A 15 26.73 -1.17 18.68
N PHE A 16 26.57 -0.96 17.37
CA PHE A 16 27.54 -0.22 16.55
C PHE A 16 27.70 1.24 17.03
N ALA A 17 26.59 1.94 17.24
CA ALA A 17 26.62 3.31 17.77
C ALA A 17 27.32 3.39 19.12
N MET A 18 27.06 2.44 20.03
CA MET A 18 27.73 2.36 21.34
C MET A 18 29.24 2.14 21.17
N CYS A 19 29.67 1.20 20.32
CA CYS A 19 31.09 0.95 20.06
C CYS A 19 31.82 2.20 19.54
N VAL A 20 31.21 2.96 18.62
CA VAL A 20 31.80 4.19 18.10
C VAL A 20 31.93 5.27 19.16
N LEU A 21 30.97 5.35 20.10
CA LEU A 21 31.02 6.33 21.21
C LEU A 21 32.02 5.95 22.32
N GLU A 22 32.27 4.65 22.54
CA GLU A 22 33.13 4.14 23.62
C GLU A 22 34.59 4.00 23.20
N ASP A 23 34.91 3.80 21.93
CA ASP A 23 36.25 3.54 21.44
C ASP A 23 36.97 4.86 21.11
N GLU A 24 37.79 5.37 22.04
CA GLU A 24 38.57 6.59 21.89
C GLU A 24 39.60 6.53 20.72
N SER A 25 39.88 5.36 20.17
CA SER A 25 40.78 5.19 19.00
C SER A 25 40.09 5.54 17.68
N ILE A 26 38.76 5.61 17.64
CA ILE A 26 37.97 5.94 16.47
C ILE A 26 37.90 7.47 16.32
N VAL A 27 38.50 7.99 15.27
CA VAL A 27 38.44 9.43 14.95
C VAL A 27 37.08 9.71 14.28
N HIS A 28 36.26 10.52 14.92
CA HIS A 28 34.96 10.92 14.43
C HIS A 28 34.66 12.41 14.67
N PRO A 29 33.79 13.04 13.89
CA PRO A 29 33.24 14.37 14.20
C PRO A 29 32.35 14.33 15.43
N ASN A 30 31.76 15.46 15.82
CA ASN A 30 30.70 15.44 16.83
C ASN A 30 29.55 14.52 16.39
N LEU A 31 29.17 13.58 17.24
CA LEU A 31 28.12 12.60 17.00
C LEU A 31 26.92 12.87 17.88
N GLU A 32 25.75 12.72 17.32
CA GLU A 32 24.47 12.65 18.01
C GLU A 32 23.87 11.29 17.69
N VAL A 33 23.65 10.45 18.71
CA VAL A 33 22.99 9.15 18.54
C VAL A 33 21.55 9.28 18.96
N ILE A 34 20.64 8.91 18.08
CA ILE A 34 19.19 8.97 18.28
C ILE A 34 18.66 7.54 18.27
N LEU A 35 18.05 7.11 19.36
CA LEU A 35 17.38 5.82 19.49
C LEU A 35 15.88 6.08 19.56
N THR A 36 15.17 5.60 18.57
CA THR A 36 13.71 5.69 18.49
C THR A 36 13.03 4.43 18.99
N THR A 37 11.75 4.50 19.23
CA THR A 37 10.92 3.37 19.63
C THR A 37 9.74 3.24 18.70
N ASP A 38 9.16 2.02 18.60
CA ASP A 38 7.87 1.80 17.92
C ASP A 38 7.93 2.04 16.39
N GLU A 39 9.07 1.77 15.76
CA GLU A 39 9.23 1.92 14.31
C GLU A 39 8.24 1.02 13.57
N GLU A 40 8.21 -0.28 13.90
CA GLU A 40 7.41 -1.32 13.28
C GLU A 40 5.90 -1.16 13.49
N ALA A 41 5.47 -0.48 14.56
CA ALA A 41 4.06 -0.32 14.88
C ALA A 41 3.46 1.03 14.47
N GLY A 42 4.23 1.89 13.80
CA GLY A 42 3.72 3.16 13.28
C GLY A 42 4.62 4.36 13.47
N MET A 43 5.89 4.17 13.83
CA MET A 43 6.92 5.23 13.93
C MET A 43 6.55 6.32 14.96
N SER A 44 5.87 5.95 16.07
CA SER A 44 5.42 6.94 17.04
C SER A 44 6.59 7.61 17.77
N GLY A 45 7.71 6.88 17.97
CA GLY A 45 8.92 7.41 18.60
C GLY A 45 9.53 8.57 17.85
N ILE A 46 9.74 8.42 16.54
CA ILE A 46 10.30 9.51 15.71
C ILE A 46 9.33 10.69 15.59
N GLN A 47 8.02 10.44 15.60
CA GLN A 47 7.01 11.50 15.55
C GLN A 47 6.99 12.35 16.82
N ALA A 48 7.35 11.76 17.98
CA ALA A 48 7.42 12.44 19.27
C ALA A 48 8.77 13.14 19.52
N LEU A 49 9.76 12.98 18.63
CA LEU A 49 11.10 13.52 18.78
C LEU A 49 11.10 15.04 18.72
N ASP A 50 11.84 15.68 19.64
CA ASP A 50 12.07 17.13 19.63
C ASP A 50 13.22 17.48 18.67
N PHE A 51 12.90 17.69 17.41
CA PHE A 51 13.86 18.01 16.35
C PHE A 51 14.63 19.33 16.59
N SER A 52 14.15 20.23 17.45
CA SER A 52 14.86 21.48 17.76
C SER A 52 16.19 21.26 18.50
N LYS A 53 16.37 20.10 19.11
CA LYS A 53 17.59 19.72 19.82
C LYS A 53 18.64 19.08 18.92
N ILE A 54 18.31 18.69 17.71
CA ILE A 54 19.19 17.99 16.80
C ILE A 54 19.98 19.01 15.96
N GLN A 55 21.30 18.93 16.02
CA GLN A 55 22.22 19.84 15.31
C GLN A 55 22.80 19.20 14.04
N GLY A 56 22.93 17.86 14.01
CA GLY A 56 23.46 17.10 12.88
C GLY A 56 22.65 17.31 11.60
N ARG A 57 23.35 17.36 10.45
CA ARG A 57 22.75 17.48 9.11
C ARG A 57 23.31 16.44 8.14
N VAL A 58 24.19 15.58 8.61
CA VAL A 58 24.63 14.37 7.95
C VAL A 58 24.11 13.21 8.77
N ILE A 59 23.17 12.45 8.22
CA ILE A 59 22.38 11.47 8.96
C ILE A 59 22.62 10.09 8.34
N ILE A 60 23.00 9.13 9.19
CA ILE A 60 23.09 7.72 8.82
C ILE A 60 22.07 6.98 9.67
N ASN A 61 21.03 6.46 9.03
CA ASN A 61 20.12 5.52 9.66
C ASN A 61 20.68 4.11 9.46
N LEU A 62 20.73 3.32 10.53
CA LEU A 62 21.33 1.97 10.51
C LEU A 62 20.27 0.86 10.42
N ASP A 63 19.01 1.21 10.38
CA ASP A 63 17.88 0.26 10.35
C ASP A 63 17.57 -0.20 8.92
N CYS A 64 18.44 -1.08 8.37
CA CYS A 64 18.28 -1.66 7.05
C CYS A 64 18.79 -3.10 7.01
N SER A 65 18.00 -4.04 6.49
CA SER A 65 18.33 -5.46 6.40
C SER A 65 19.05 -5.87 5.10
N ASP A 66 19.05 -5.02 4.08
CA ASP A 66 19.55 -5.36 2.75
C ASP A 66 21.00 -4.90 2.52
N GLU A 67 21.73 -5.61 1.64
CA GLU A 67 23.06 -5.19 1.19
C GLU A 67 22.93 -3.99 0.27
N GLY A 68 23.28 -2.80 0.76
CA GLY A 68 23.26 -1.59 -0.04
C GLY A 68 23.10 -0.31 0.77
N ILE A 69 22.81 0.75 0.07
CA ILE A 69 22.35 2.01 0.65
C ILE A 69 21.03 2.43 0.04
N VAL A 70 20.12 2.87 0.89
CA VAL A 70 18.88 3.51 0.48
C VAL A 70 19.08 5.03 0.58
N VAL A 71 18.70 5.74 -0.46
CA VAL A 71 18.94 7.18 -0.61
C VAL A 71 17.66 7.98 -0.89
N GLY A 72 16.51 7.38 -0.63
CA GLY A 72 15.20 7.99 -0.76
C GLY A 72 14.09 7.00 -0.40
N CYS A 73 12.96 7.50 0.06
CA CYS A 73 11.78 6.65 0.29
C CYS A 73 10.49 7.37 -0.06
N ALA A 74 9.46 6.58 -0.37
CA ALA A 74 8.13 7.12 -0.59
C ALA A 74 7.43 7.45 0.75
N GLY A 75 6.79 8.59 0.80
CA GLY A 75 5.74 8.86 1.77
C GLY A 75 4.46 8.10 1.42
N SER A 76 3.55 7.99 2.37
CA SER A 76 2.26 7.35 2.17
C SER A 76 1.09 8.20 2.68
N ALA A 77 -0.10 7.94 2.15
CA ALA A 77 -1.34 8.45 2.71
C ALA A 77 -2.43 7.37 2.59
N VAL A 78 -3.12 7.12 3.70
CA VAL A 78 -4.31 6.26 3.69
C VAL A 78 -5.53 7.16 3.66
N VAL A 79 -6.31 7.06 2.59
CA VAL A 79 -7.59 7.75 2.45
C VAL A 79 -8.73 6.77 2.62
N ARG A 80 -9.78 7.23 3.29
CA ARG A 80 -11.02 6.50 3.51
C ARG A 80 -12.16 7.17 2.77
N PHE A 81 -12.99 6.33 2.15
CA PHE A 81 -14.25 6.70 1.54
C PHE A 81 -15.38 5.93 2.21
N ASP A 82 -16.50 6.61 2.49
CA ASP A 82 -17.70 6.02 3.03
C ASP A 82 -18.85 6.27 2.03
N LEU A 83 -19.27 5.22 1.34
CA LEU A 83 -20.41 5.26 0.41
C LEU A 83 -21.65 4.78 1.16
N LYS A 84 -22.53 5.70 1.48
CA LYS A 84 -23.80 5.39 2.15
C LYS A 84 -24.91 5.41 1.12
N GLU A 85 -25.53 4.23 0.90
CA GLU A 85 -26.55 4.04 -0.12
C GLU A 85 -27.82 3.36 0.44
N GLU A 86 -28.92 3.63 -0.20
CA GLU A 86 -30.21 3.07 0.19
C GLU A 86 -30.28 1.56 -0.05
N ARG A 87 -31.01 0.88 0.82
CA ARG A 87 -31.32 -0.55 0.72
C ARG A 87 -32.80 -0.78 0.50
N GLU A 88 -33.09 -1.87 -0.19
CA GLU A 88 -34.45 -2.34 -0.45
C GLU A 88 -34.60 -3.84 -0.14
N THR A 89 -35.82 -4.32 0.05
CA THR A 89 -36.10 -5.75 0.29
C THR A 89 -35.82 -6.56 -0.98
N VAL A 90 -35.21 -7.74 -0.80
CA VAL A 90 -34.94 -8.67 -1.90
C VAL A 90 -36.27 -9.29 -2.40
N ASN A 91 -36.49 -9.29 -3.72
CA ASN A 91 -37.68 -9.81 -4.33
C ASN A 91 -37.78 -11.35 -4.22
N ALA A 92 -39.00 -11.90 -4.31
CA ALA A 92 -39.23 -13.35 -4.18
C ALA A 92 -38.66 -14.16 -5.37
N ASP A 93 -38.52 -13.56 -6.53
CA ASP A 93 -37.94 -14.11 -7.76
C ASP A 93 -36.41 -13.98 -7.87
N GLU A 94 -35.79 -13.31 -6.90
CA GLU A 94 -34.34 -13.21 -6.78
C GLU A 94 -33.77 -14.27 -5.83
N GLU A 95 -32.52 -14.64 -6.04
CA GLU A 95 -31.71 -15.46 -5.12
C GLU A 95 -30.43 -14.72 -4.78
N THR A 96 -29.82 -15.09 -3.66
CA THR A 96 -28.52 -14.54 -3.23
C THR A 96 -27.41 -15.53 -3.59
N VAL A 97 -26.33 -15.03 -4.18
CA VAL A 97 -25.14 -15.79 -4.50
C VAL A 97 -23.90 -15.03 -4.04
N LYS A 98 -22.78 -15.73 -3.92
CA LYS A 98 -21.50 -15.15 -3.49
C LYS A 98 -20.47 -15.26 -4.61
N LEU A 99 -19.96 -14.12 -5.05
CA LEU A 99 -18.82 -14.00 -5.96
C LEU A 99 -17.54 -13.83 -5.15
N ARG A 100 -16.49 -14.60 -5.47
CA ARG A 100 -15.19 -14.48 -4.83
C ARG A 100 -14.05 -14.46 -5.83
N VAL A 101 -13.05 -13.64 -5.55
CA VAL A 101 -11.72 -13.67 -6.19
C VAL A 101 -10.71 -14.08 -5.14
N GLN A 102 -9.94 -15.13 -5.41
CA GLN A 102 -8.98 -15.71 -4.47
C GLN A 102 -7.78 -16.34 -5.18
N GLY A 103 -6.78 -16.79 -4.41
CA GLY A 103 -5.60 -17.45 -4.95
C GLY A 103 -4.54 -16.48 -5.47
N LEU A 104 -4.63 -15.20 -5.11
CA LEU A 104 -3.62 -14.20 -5.42
C LEU A 104 -2.49 -14.23 -4.38
N LYS A 105 -1.27 -13.87 -4.80
CA LYS A 105 -0.09 -13.84 -3.93
C LYS A 105 -0.13 -12.70 -2.92
N GLY A 106 -0.69 -11.55 -3.32
CA GLY A 106 -0.63 -10.34 -2.52
C GLY A 106 0.80 -9.82 -2.36
N GLY A 107 1.06 -9.06 -1.30
CA GLY A 107 2.37 -8.49 -1.00
C GLY A 107 2.27 -7.11 -0.36
N HIS A 108 3.41 -6.48 -0.09
CA HIS A 108 3.46 -5.13 0.46
C HIS A 108 3.17 -4.09 -0.64
N SER A 109 2.25 -3.16 -0.40
CA SER A 109 1.83 -2.15 -1.40
C SER A 109 2.91 -1.16 -1.83
N GLY A 110 4.04 -1.12 -1.16
CA GLY A 110 5.24 -0.39 -1.57
C GLY A 110 6.23 -1.31 -2.29
N LEU A 111 6.75 -2.32 -1.61
CA LEU A 111 7.87 -3.14 -2.10
C LEU A 111 7.49 -4.10 -3.24
N ASP A 112 6.22 -4.52 -3.30
CA ASP A 112 5.75 -5.48 -4.30
C ASP A 112 4.87 -4.87 -5.40
N ILE A 113 4.61 -3.55 -5.37
CA ILE A 113 3.65 -2.92 -6.28
C ILE A 113 4.07 -3.01 -7.76
N THR A 114 5.39 -2.96 -8.02
CA THR A 114 5.96 -3.10 -9.37
C THR A 114 5.94 -4.53 -9.90
N LYS A 115 5.61 -5.52 -9.06
CA LYS A 115 5.48 -6.92 -9.48
C LYS A 115 4.16 -7.20 -10.19
N GLU A 116 3.31 -6.20 -10.33
CA GLU A 116 2.02 -6.24 -11.05
C GLU A 116 1.13 -7.42 -10.62
N ARG A 117 1.12 -7.69 -9.30
CA ARG A 117 0.24 -8.70 -8.73
C ARG A 117 -1.21 -8.24 -8.73
N GLY A 118 -2.13 -9.17 -8.91
CA GLY A 118 -3.56 -8.89 -8.86
C GLY A 118 -3.99 -8.37 -7.48
N ASN A 119 -4.87 -7.38 -7.47
CA ASN A 119 -5.57 -6.91 -6.28
C ASN A 119 -7.01 -7.42 -6.32
N ALA A 120 -7.38 -8.31 -5.40
CA ALA A 120 -8.69 -8.97 -5.40
C ALA A 120 -9.86 -7.99 -5.35
N ASN A 121 -9.73 -6.86 -4.63
CA ASN A 121 -10.76 -5.83 -4.57
C ASN A 121 -11.05 -5.24 -5.95
N VAL A 122 -9.98 -4.92 -6.70
CA VAL A 122 -10.09 -4.38 -8.06
C VAL A 122 -10.65 -5.42 -9.03
N LEU A 123 -10.17 -6.66 -8.95
CA LEU A 123 -10.60 -7.73 -9.85
C LEU A 123 -12.07 -8.11 -9.60
N LEU A 124 -12.50 -8.18 -8.35
CA LEU A 124 -13.89 -8.43 -8.00
C LEU A 124 -14.80 -7.30 -8.50
N THR A 125 -14.36 -6.04 -8.35
CA THR A 125 -15.12 -4.88 -8.85
C THR A 125 -15.34 -4.94 -10.36
N ARG A 126 -14.31 -5.33 -11.15
CA ARG A 126 -14.43 -5.53 -12.60
C ARG A 126 -15.46 -6.60 -12.96
N ILE A 127 -15.52 -7.70 -12.18
CA ILE A 127 -16.50 -8.77 -12.37
C ILE A 127 -17.89 -8.27 -12.02
N LEU A 128 -18.05 -7.54 -10.90
CA LEU A 128 -19.31 -6.98 -10.46
C LEU A 128 -19.91 -6.01 -11.48
N ALA A 129 -19.10 -5.12 -12.05
CA ALA A 129 -19.54 -4.22 -13.12
C ALA A 129 -20.09 -4.99 -14.33
N SER A 130 -19.36 -6.03 -14.79
CA SER A 130 -19.85 -6.88 -15.88
C SER A 130 -21.10 -7.67 -15.52
N ALA A 131 -21.24 -8.11 -14.26
CA ALA A 131 -22.42 -8.84 -13.80
C ALA A 131 -23.63 -7.92 -13.71
N GLU A 132 -23.46 -6.70 -13.22
CA GLU A 132 -24.52 -5.68 -13.19
C GLU A 132 -25.05 -5.40 -14.60
N ASP A 133 -24.16 -5.07 -15.55
CA ASP A 133 -24.51 -4.72 -16.94
C ASP A 133 -25.25 -5.86 -17.66
N ARG A 134 -24.81 -7.11 -17.49
CA ARG A 134 -25.34 -8.26 -18.23
C ARG A 134 -26.54 -8.91 -17.59
N THR A 135 -26.57 -8.97 -16.27
CA THR A 135 -27.55 -9.79 -15.53
C THR A 135 -28.44 -8.99 -14.60
N GLY A 136 -28.19 -7.69 -14.42
CA GLY A 136 -28.93 -6.86 -13.46
C GLY A 136 -28.64 -7.22 -12.01
N THR A 137 -27.50 -7.83 -11.73
CA THR A 137 -27.04 -8.20 -10.37
C THR A 137 -26.94 -6.96 -9.48
N LYS A 138 -27.39 -7.10 -8.21
CA LYS A 138 -27.34 -6.00 -7.22
C LYS A 138 -26.57 -6.42 -5.98
N LEU A 139 -25.82 -5.47 -5.42
CA LEU A 139 -24.93 -5.71 -4.31
C LEU A 139 -25.69 -5.88 -2.98
N VAL A 140 -25.36 -6.92 -2.22
CA VAL A 140 -25.79 -7.13 -0.83
C VAL A 140 -24.68 -6.68 0.11
N THR A 141 -23.48 -7.23 -0.06
CA THR A 141 -22.27 -6.89 0.69
C THR A 141 -21.04 -7.05 -0.19
N ILE A 142 -19.99 -6.31 0.13
CA ILE A 142 -18.67 -6.51 -0.43
C ILE A 142 -17.63 -6.38 0.68
N THR A 143 -16.64 -7.27 0.69
CA THR A 143 -15.53 -7.24 1.64
C THR A 143 -14.27 -7.79 0.99
N GLY A 144 -13.12 -7.21 1.34
CA GLY A 144 -11.80 -7.69 0.90
C GLY A 144 -10.66 -6.92 1.53
N GLY A 145 -9.54 -7.64 1.70
CA GLY A 145 -8.32 -7.10 2.31
C GLY A 145 -8.37 -7.02 3.83
N LEU A 146 -7.20 -7.15 4.45
CA LEU A 146 -7.04 -7.11 5.91
C LEU A 146 -6.24 -5.89 6.38
N GLN A 147 -5.38 -5.36 5.52
CA GLN A 147 -4.46 -4.25 5.84
C GLN A 147 -4.40 -3.26 4.67
N ASN A 148 -4.32 -1.97 4.99
CA ASN A 148 -4.29 -0.92 3.97
C ASN A 148 -3.01 -0.94 3.13
N ASN A 149 -1.89 -1.35 3.73
CA ASN A 149 -0.58 -1.43 3.10
C ASN A 149 -0.28 -2.80 2.46
N ALA A 150 -1.25 -3.69 2.38
CA ALA A 150 -1.13 -4.98 1.71
C ALA A 150 -1.97 -5.01 0.42
N ILE A 151 -1.43 -5.61 -0.65
CA ILE A 151 -2.16 -5.91 -1.87
C ILE A 151 -3.18 -7.00 -1.54
N CYS A 152 -4.46 -6.72 -1.77
CA CYS A 152 -5.56 -7.60 -1.38
C CYS A 152 -5.48 -8.94 -2.13
N ARG A 153 -5.45 -10.06 -1.37
CA ARG A 153 -5.31 -11.42 -1.92
C ARG A 153 -6.64 -12.10 -2.21
N GLU A 154 -7.67 -11.72 -1.45
CA GLU A 154 -8.99 -12.33 -1.50
C GLU A 154 -10.05 -11.27 -1.26
N ALA A 155 -11.11 -11.31 -2.06
CA ALA A 155 -12.28 -10.45 -1.89
C ALA A 155 -13.54 -11.23 -2.25
N GLU A 156 -14.65 -10.91 -1.59
CA GLU A 156 -15.96 -11.51 -1.84
C GLU A 156 -17.06 -10.46 -1.85
N ALA A 157 -18.11 -10.77 -2.61
CA ALA A 157 -19.35 -10.00 -2.62
C ALA A 157 -20.55 -10.95 -2.59
N ALA A 158 -21.50 -10.69 -1.71
CA ALA A 158 -22.82 -11.25 -1.83
C ALA A 158 -23.67 -10.35 -2.75
N VAL A 159 -24.37 -10.95 -3.69
CA VAL A 159 -25.19 -10.25 -4.67
C VAL A 159 -26.53 -10.94 -4.84
N THR A 160 -27.56 -10.20 -5.23
CA THR A 160 -28.82 -10.77 -5.67
C THR A 160 -28.90 -10.80 -7.18
N ILE A 161 -29.59 -11.83 -7.69
CA ILE A 161 -29.82 -12.04 -9.12
C ILE A 161 -31.19 -12.66 -9.35
N ALA A 162 -31.86 -12.29 -10.42
CA ALA A 162 -33.08 -12.96 -10.84
C ALA A 162 -32.78 -14.43 -11.17
N LYS A 163 -33.64 -15.36 -10.72
CA LYS A 163 -33.41 -16.81 -10.83
C LYS A 163 -33.19 -17.28 -12.25
N ASP A 164 -33.85 -16.67 -13.21
CA ASP A 164 -33.73 -16.97 -14.65
C ASP A 164 -32.40 -16.47 -15.26
N LYS A 165 -31.68 -15.60 -14.56
CA LYS A 165 -30.37 -15.05 -14.97
C LYS A 165 -29.19 -15.78 -14.36
N LYS A 166 -29.39 -16.73 -13.46
CA LYS A 166 -28.30 -17.46 -12.77
C LYS A 166 -27.34 -18.16 -13.74
N ALA A 167 -27.87 -18.81 -14.75
CA ALA A 167 -27.03 -19.49 -15.75
C ALA A 167 -26.13 -18.51 -16.51
N GLU A 168 -26.64 -17.33 -16.87
CA GLU A 168 -25.86 -16.28 -17.53
C GLU A 168 -24.74 -15.74 -16.62
N LEU A 169 -25.00 -15.60 -15.31
CA LEU A 169 -23.97 -15.23 -14.34
C LEU A 169 -22.91 -16.33 -14.20
N GLN A 170 -23.28 -17.61 -14.22
CA GLN A 170 -22.33 -18.73 -14.21
C GLN A 170 -21.40 -18.70 -15.42
N ASP A 171 -21.95 -18.45 -16.61
CA ASP A 171 -21.15 -18.32 -17.83
C ASP A 171 -20.20 -17.12 -17.76
N LEU A 172 -20.66 -15.98 -17.26
CA LEU A 172 -19.85 -14.78 -17.04
C LEU A 172 -18.66 -15.07 -16.10
N VAL A 173 -18.90 -15.79 -15.01
CA VAL A 173 -17.83 -16.16 -14.06
C VAL A 173 -16.78 -17.05 -14.74
N GLN A 174 -17.18 -18.00 -15.60
CA GLN A 174 -16.25 -18.83 -16.35
C GLN A 174 -15.45 -18.01 -17.39
N GLU A 175 -16.06 -17.02 -18.01
CA GLU A 175 -15.37 -16.07 -18.91
C GLU A 175 -14.32 -15.29 -18.14
N TRP A 176 -14.69 -14.70 -17.00
CA TRP A 176 -13.75 -13.96 -16.15
C TRP A 176 -12.63 -14.84 -15.60
N GLN A 177 -12.90 -16.09 -15.25
CA GLN A 177 -11.85 -17.05 -14.88
C GLN A 177 -10.78 -17.19 -15.96
N LYS A 178 -11.19 -17.29 -17.23
CA LYS A 178 -10.26 -17.39 -18.38
C LYS A 178 -9.51 -16.08 -18.60
N ILE A 179 -10.20 -14.93 -18.49
CA ILE A 179 -9.60 -13.59 -18.62
C ILE A 179 -8.50 -13.42 -17.57
N LEU A 180 -8.82 -13.62 -16.29
CA LEU A 180 -7.85 -13.40 -15.21
C LEU A 180 -6.68 -14.39 -15.25
N LYS A 181 -6.92 -15.65 -15.61
CA LYS A 181 -5.83 -16.62 -15.86
C LYS A 181 -4.87 -16.18 -16.96
N LYS A 182 -5.35 -15.46 -17.96
CA LYS A 182 -4.51 -14.91 -19.03
C LYS A 182 -3.76 -13.66 -18.59
N GLU A 183 -4.45 -12.72 -17.94
CA GLU A 183 -3.87 -11.45 -17.46
C GLU A 183 -2.77 -11.69 -16.43
N PHE A 184 -3.03 -12.58 -15.47
CA PHE A 184 -2.15 -12.85 -14.33
C PHE A 184 -1.36 -14.17 -14.45
N LYS A 185 -1.13 -14.64 -15.66
CA LYS A 185 -0.43 -15.90 -15.93
C LYS A 185 0.92 -16.04 -15.22
N ILE A 186 1.64 -14.92 -15.07
CA ILE A 186 3.00 -14.91 -14.47
C ILE A 186 2.93 -14.50 -13.01
N SER A 187 2.26 -13.38 -12.70
CA SER A 187 2.23 -12.83 -11.34
C SER A 187 1.39 -13.68 -10.38
N ASP A 188 0.20 -14.11 -10.80
CA ASP A 188 -0.75 -14.83 -9.95
C ASP A 188 -1.40 -16.03 -10.69
N PRO A 189 -0.62 -17.08 -11.02
CA PRO A 189 -1.10 -18.21 -11.81
C PRO A 189 -2.22 -19.00 -11.14
N ASP A 190 -2.40 -18.85 -9.82
CA ASP A 190 -3.41 -19.56 -9.02
C ASP A 190 -4.72 -18.79 -8.85
N VAL A 191 -4.87 -17.61 -9.51
CA VAL A 191 -6.10 -16.80 -9.45
C VAL A 191 -7.34 -17.61 -9.79
N LYS A 192 -8.37 -17.48 -8.96
CA LYS A 192 -9.66 -18.17 -9.10
C LYS A 192 -10.81 -17.17 -8.94
N VAL A 193 -11.81 -17.33 -9.78
CA VAL A 193 -13.12 -16.69 -9.66
C VAL A 193 -14.12 -17.77 -9.33
N VAL A 194 -14.84 -17.60 -8.23
CA VAL A 194 -15.76 -18.62 -7.70
C VAL A 194 -17.14 -18.00 -7.52
N LEU A 195 -18.17 -18.76 -7.90
CA LEU A 195 -19.56 -18.46 -7.62
C LEU A 195 -20.11 -19.55 -6.71
N ASP A 196 -20.47 -19.18 -5.50
CA ASP A 196 -21.04 -20.07 -4.49
C ASP A 196 -22.50 -19.71 -4.19
N GLU A 197 -23.21 -20.65 -3.62
CA GLU A 197 -24.49 -20.36 -2.98
C GLU A 197 -24.27 -19.53 -1.72
N ALA A 198 -25.23 -18.67 -1.39
CA ALA A 198 -25.21 -17.86 -0.19
C ALA A 198 -26.56 -17.96 0.54
N GLU A 199 -26.55 -17.66 1.82
CA GLU A 199 -27.77 -17.50 2.58
C GLU A 199 -28.61 -16.38 1.97
N LYS A 200 -29.92 -16.58 1.94
CA LYS A 200 -30.86 -15.62 1.37
C LYS A 200 -30.78 -14.30 2.14
N ALA A 201 -30.39 -13.24 1.46
CA ALA A 201 -30.41 -11.90 2.04
C ALA A 201 -31.84 -11.38 2.15
N GLU A 202 -32.15 -10.64 3.21
CA GLU A 202 -33.41 -9.94 3.38
C GLU A 202 -33.45 -8.62 2.62
N THR A 203 -32.31 -7.93 2.61
CA THR A 203 -32.14 -6.63 1.96
C THR A 203 -30.89 -6.57 1.10
N ARG A 204 -30.88 -5.71 0.11
CA ARG A 204 -29.76 -5.38 -0.76
C ARG A 204 -29.71 -3.88 -1.04
N PHE A 205 -28.63 -3.40 -1.56
CA PHE A 205 -28.59 -2.03 -2.10
C PHE A 205 -29.59 -1.92 -3.27
N THR A 206 -30.16 -0.73 -3.45
CA THR A 206 -30.97 -0.42 -4.64
C THR A 206 -30.12 -0.59 -5.91
N ALA A 207 -30.76 -0.67 -7.08
CA ALA A 207 -30.02 -0.73 -8.33
C ALA A 207 -29.09 0.48 -8.50
N GLU A 208 -29.59 1.68 -8.20
CA GLU A 208 -28.78 2.92 -8.24
C GLU A 208 -27.64 2.91 -7.23
N GLY A 209 -27.90 2.48 -5.98
CA GLY A 209 -26.88 2.38 -4.95
C GLY A 209 -25.78 1.36 -5.30
N SER A 210 -26.16 0.19 -5.87
CA SER A 210 -25.21 -0.83 -6.35
C SER A 210 -24.32 -0.27 -7.46
N ALA A 211 -24.92 0.33 -8.49
CA ALA A 211 -24.20 0.95 -9.60
C ALA A 211 -23.21 2.00 -9.10
N LYS A 212 -23.66 2.91 -8.25
CA LYS A 212 -22.82 3.98 -7.69
C LYS A 212 -21.62 3.45 -6.90
N ILE A 213 -21.82 2.41 -6.07
CA ILE A 213 -20.71 1.77 -5.33
C ILE A 213 -19.71 1.15 -6.31
N ILE A 214 -20.19 0.40 -7.30
CA ILE A 214 -19.33 -0.29 -8.29
C ILE A 214 -18.59 0.74 -9.15
N ASP A 215 -19.25 1.75 -9.69
CA ASP A 215 -18.66 2.81 -10.50
C ASP A 215 -17.60 3.59 -9.72
N PHE A 216 -17.88 3.90 -8.46
CA PHE A 216 -16.91 4.54 -7.58
C PHE A 216 -15.65 3.70 -7.44
N MET A 217 -15.79 2.41 -7.12
CA MET A 217 -14.65 1.51 -6.97
C MET A 217 -13.87 1.31 -8.28
N MET A 218 -14.56 1.26 -9.42
CA MET A 218 -13.95 1.22 -10.77
C MET A 218 -13.10 2.46 -11.09
N SER A 219 -13.43 3.60 -10.46
CA SER A 219 -12.74 4.88 -10.68
C SER A 219 -11.49 5.06 -9.80
N LEU A 220 -11.23 4.15 -8.85
CA LEU A 220 -10.10 4.24 -7.95
C LEU A 220 -8.79 3.80 -8.63
N ASP A 221 -7.74 4.59 -8.42
CA ASP A 221 -6.40 4.19 -8.87
C ASP A 221 -5.86 3.03 -8.02
N SER A 222 -5.34 1.99 -8.67
CA SER A 222 -4.66 0.86 -8.03
C SER A 222 -3.53 0.34 -8.91
N GLY A 223 -2.39 0.00 -8.30
CA GLY A 223 -1.17 -0.35 -9.01
C GLY A 223 -0.21 0.83 -9.15
N VAL A 224 0.74 0.71 -10.05
CA VAL A 224 1.69 1.78 -10.38
C VAL A 224 0.98 2.88 -11.17
N ILE A 225 1.03 4.12 -10.65
CA ILE A 225 0.49 5.31 -11.34
C ILE A 225 1.60 5.99 -12.16
N ALA A 226 2.81 6.06 -11.61
CA ALA A 226 3.98 6.59 -12.30
C ALA A 226 5.24 5.84 -11.88
N MET A 227 6.18 5.68 -12.83
CA MET A 227 7.52 5.15 -12.56
C MET A 227 8.50 6.29 -12.28
N ASN A 228 9.49 6.02 -11.43
CA ASN A 228 10.58 6.96 -11.20
C ASN A 228 11.48 7.02 -12.44
N MET A 229 11.74 8.24 -12.93
CA MET A 229 12.53 8.45 -14.14
C MET A 229 14.03 8.53 -13.88
N GLU A 230 14.44 8.77 -12.62
CA GLU A 230 15.85 8.84 -12.22
C GLU A 230 16.36 7.47 -11.75
N VAL A 231 15.49 6.65 -11.15
CA VAL A 231 15.83 5.32 -10.62
C VAL A 231 14.99 4.25 -11.34
N PRO A 232 15.55 3.58 -12.35
CA PRO A 232 14.84 2.57 -13.13
C PRO A 232 14.31 1.41 -12.28
N GLY A 233 13.09 0.97 -12.57
CA GLY A 233 12.45 -0.17 -11.90
C GLY A 233 11.73 0.16 -10.59
N VAL A 234 11.84 1.39 -10.10
CA VAL A 234 11.15 1.87 -8.90
C VAL A 234 9.87 2.61 -9.29
N ALA A 235 8.77 2.34 -8.59
CA ALA A 235 7.58 3.17 -8.71
C ALA A 235 7.83 4.55 -8.07
N GLU A 236 7.38 5.61 -8.71
CA GLU A 236 7.39 6.94 -8.13
C GLU A 236 6.07 7.20 -7.38
N THR A 237 4.93 6.90 -8.01
CA THR A 237 3.61 7.05 -7.40
C THR A 237 2.80 5.77 -7.61
N SER A 238 2.10 5.32 -6.59
CA SER A 238 1.21 4.15 -6.65
C SER A 238 -0.04 4.34 -5.81
N GLY A 239 -1.07 3.54 -6.12
CA GLY A 239 -2.28 3.38 -5.32
C GLY A 239 -2.50 1.91 -4.98
N ASN A 240 -3.14 1.63 -3.86
CA ASN A 240 -3.53 0.29 -3.48
C ASN A 240 -4.91 0.32 -2.79
N VAL A 241 -5.92 -0.25 -3.41
CA VAL A 241 -7.23 -0.49 -2.79
C VAL A 241 -7.05 -1.59 -1.75
N GLY A 242 -6.71 -1.18 -0.52
CA GLY A 242 -6.26 -2.09 0.55
C GLY A 242 -7.42 -2.86 1.17
N THR A 243 -8.45 -2.15 1.65
CA THR A 243 -9.59 -2.78 2.32
C THR A 243 -10.93 -2.25 1.82
N ILE A 244 -11.90 -3.15 1.72
CA ILE A 244 -13.31 -2.84 1.49
C ILE A 244 -14.13 -3.57 2.54
N VAL A 245 -15.08 -2.88 3.17
CA VAL A 245 -15.98 -3.48 4.16
C VAL A 245 -17.38 -2.88 4.00
N THR A 246 -18.39 -3.74 3.95
CA THR A 246 -19.79 -3.32 4.06
C THR A 246 -20.24 -3.42 5.51
N ASP A 247 -20.72 -2.32 6.05
CA ASP A 247 -21.42 -2.26 7.34
C ASP A 247 -22.79 -1.60 7.15
N ASN A 248 -23.85 -2.40 7.29
CA ASN A 248 -25.23 -2.01 7.05
C ASN A 248 -25.44 -1.35 5.66
N ASP A 249 -25.72 -0.05 5.63
CA ASP A 249 -25.99 0.76 4.45
C ASP A 249 -24.73 1.48 3.90
N THR A 250 -23.57 1.21 4.47
CA THR A 250 -22.32 1.92 4.16
C THR A 250 -21.26 0.94 3.67
N VAL A 251 -20.64 1.25 2.54
CA VAL A 251 -19.43 0.60 2.05
C VAL A 251 -18.25 1.51 2.31
N THR A 252 -17.35 1.08 3.20
CA THR A 252 -16.10 1.78 3.50
C THR A 252 -14.98 1.22 2.65
N VAL A 253 -14.29 2.08 1.90
CA VAL A 253 -13.13 1.73 1.07
C VAL A 253 -11.92 2.49 1.57
N ARG A 254 -10.78 1.81 1.74
CA ARG A 254 -9.49 2.44 2.07
C ARG A 254 -8.47 2.21 0.98
N VAL A 255 -7.85 3.30 0.56
CA VAL A 255 -6.79 3.29 -0.45
C VAL A 255 -5.52 3.84 0.17
N CYS A 256 -4.41 3.11 0.02
CA CYS A 256 -3.08 3.57 0.40
C CYS A 256 -2.37 4.10 -0.84
N TYR A 257 -2.15 5.40 -0.89
CA TYR A 257 -1.30 6.03 -1.90
C TYR A 257 0.12 6.17 -1.39
N ARG A 258 1.10 6.02 -2.29
CA ARG A 258 2.52 6.25 -2.02
C ARG A 258 3.12 7.11 -3.12
N SER A 259 4.06 7.99 -2.74
CA SER A 259 4.86 8.74 -3.72
C SER A 259 6.20 9.15 -3.13
N GLY A 260 7.24 9.13 -3.96
CA GLY A 260 8.56 9.69 -3.65
C GLY A 260 8.58 11.22 -3.67
N LEU A 261 7.51 11.87 -4.15
CA LEU A 261 7.37 13.33 -4.26
C LEU A 261 6.11 13.81 -3.51
N ASN A 262 6.28 14.73 -2.57
CA ASN A 262 5.14 15.27 -1.80
C ASN A 262 4.05 15.85 -2.69
N SER A 263 4.43 16.62 -3.71
CA SER A 263 3.46 17.25 -4.61
C SER A 263 2.56 16.25 -5.35
N LYS A 264 3.09 15.07 -5.70
CA LYS A 264 2.30 14.00 -6.32
C LYS A 264 1.45 13.24 -5.32
N LYS A 265 1.95 13.02 -4.09
CA LYS A 265 1.15 12.47 -2.99
C LYS A 265 -0.06 13.37 -2.70
N GLU A 266 0.15 14.65 -2.53
CA GLU A 266 -0.92 15.63 -2.33
C GLU A 266 -1.90 15.68 -3.51
N TYR A 267 -1.41 15.54 -4.75
CA TYR A 267 -2.27 15.44 -5.92
C TYR A 267 -3.19 14.22 -5.87
N THR A 268 -2.70 13.04 -5.45
CA THR A 268 -3.55 11.85 -5.33
C THR A 268 -4.61 12.01 -4.25
N ILE A 269 -4.27 12.64 -3.12
CA ILE A 269 -5.21 12.96 -2.04
C ILE A 269 -6.30 13.92 -2.55
N GLU A 270 -5.93 15.00 -3.22
CA GLU A 270 -6.90 15.97 -3.74
C GLU A 270 -7.78 15.38 -4.84
N LYS A 271 -7.22 14.54 -5.74
CA LYS A 271 -7.99 13.77 -6.73
C LYS A 271 -9.03 12.89 -6.04
N SER A 272 -8.63 12.15 -5.02
CA SER A 272 -9.50 11.28 -4.21
C SER A 272 -10.62 12.06 -3.54
N LYS A 273 -10.32 13.21 -2.95
CA LYS A 273 -11.33 14.11 -2.36
C LYS A 273 -12.35 14.62 -3.37
N ARG A 274 -11.92 14.92 -4.61
CA ARG A 274 -12.82 15.33 -5.68
C ARG A 274 -13.69 14.19 -6.16
N LEU A 275 -13.14 12.98 -6.26
CA LEU A 275 -13.90 11.78 -6.60
C LEU A 275 -14.97 11.49 -5.55
N ALA A 276 -14.63 11.54 -4.26
CA ALA A 276 -15.60 11.40 -3.16
C ALA A 276 -16.74 12.44 -3.26
N ARG A 277 -16.39 13.69 -3.54
CA ARG A 277 -17.41 14.75 -3.73
C ARG A 277 -18.35 14.47 -4.90
N MET A 278 -17.82 13.97 -6.03
CA MET A 278 -18.64 13.62 -7.20
C MET A 278 -19.61 12.47 -6.90
N ALA A 279 -19.16 11.50 -6.11
CA ALA A 279 -19.95 10.36 -5.68
C ALA A 279 -20.82 10.64 -4.42
N HIS A 280 -20.79 11.83 -3.86
CA HIS A 280 -21.42 12.18 -2.57
C HIS A 280 -20.99 11.24 -1.43
N ALA A 281 -19.76 10.72 -1.48
CA ALA A 281 -19.19 9.86 -0.47
C ALA A 281 -18.49 10.66 0.64
N GLY A 282 -18.47 10.11 1.85
CA GLY A 282 -17.61 10.59 2.93
C GLY A 282 -16.14 10.46 2.53
N PHE A 283 -15.28 11.37 3.04
CA PHE A 283 -13.84 11.35 2.76
C PHE A 283 -13.04 11.75 3.99
N ALA A 284 -12.00 10.98 4.29
CA ALA A 284 -11.03 11.30 5.33
C ALA A 284 -9.62 10.84 4.92
N VAL A 285 -8.60 11.59 5.35
CA VAL A 285 -7.21 11.11 5.37
C VAL A 285 -6.96 10.55 6.77
N GLU A 286 -6.83 9.22 6.88
CA GLU A 286 -6.67 8.53 8.17
C GLU A 286 -5.23 8.58 8.68
N SER A 287 -4.25 8.52 7.77
CA SER A 287 -2.83 8.64 8.10
C SER A 287 -2.04 9.19 6.92
N SER A 288 -0.92 9.82 7.23
CA SER A 288 0.04 10.28 6.21
C SER A 288 1.45 10.24 6.78
N SER A 289 2.40 9.70 6.02
CA SER A 289 3.83 9.74 6.30
C SER A 289 4.58 10.56 5.28
N SER A 290 5.72 11.09 5.68
CA SER A 290 6.55 11.92 4.82
C SER A 290 7.42 11.06 3.90
N GLU A 291 7.66 11.54 2.70
CA GLU A 291 8.66 11.06 1.77
C GLU A 291 10.04 11.59 2.14
N TRP A 292 11.04 10.92 1.61
CA TRP A 292 12.41 11.38 1.56
C TRP A 292 12.84 11.37 0.10
N GLU A 293 12.90 12.56 -0.48
CA GLU A 293 13.20 12.72 -1.90
C GLU A 293 14.65 12.34 -2.22
N TYR A 294 14.85 11.62 -3.32
CA TYR A 294 16.17 11.26 -3.82
C TYR A 294 16.97 12.49 -4.21
N LYS A 295 18.24 12.55 -3.76
CA LYS A 295 19.22 13.58 -4.13
C LYS A 295 20.41 12.94 -4.84
N SER A 296 20.58 13.22 -6.12
CA SER A 296 21.68 12.69 -6.93
C SER A 296 23.06 13.26 -6.55
N ASP A 297 23.10 14.39 -5.83
CA ASP A 297 24.30 15.10 -5.42
C ASP A 297 24.72 14.87 -3.94
N SER A 298 24.18 13.82 -3.30
CA SER A 298 24.51 13.44 -1.93
C SER A 298 26.02 13.15 -1.78
N ARG A 299 26.68 13.94 -0.95
CA ARG A 299 28.11 13.76 -0.63
C ARG A 299 28.35 12.54 0.25
N LEU A 300 27.40 12.25 1.17
CA LEU A 300 27.45 11.09 2.05
C LEU A 300 27.33 9.81 1.22
N SER A 301 26.35 9.72 0.32
CA SER A 301 26.18 8.59 -0.58
C SER A 301 27.44 8.36 -1.43
N ALA A 302 28.01 9.42 -2.03
CA ALA A 302 29.23 9.33 -2.82
C ALA A 302 30.43 8.86 -1.99
N LEU A 303 30.54 9.30 -0.72
CA LEU A 303 31.60 8.88 0.20
C LEU A 303 31.49 7.38 0.52
N ILE A 304 30.28 6.92 0.87
CA ILE A 304 30.03 5.52 1.19
C ILE A 304 30.33 4.62 -0.01
N GLN A 305 29.84 4.98 -1.20
CA GLN A 305 30.12 4.23 -2.45
C GLN A 305 31.63 4.10 -2.70
N ARG A 306 32.40 5.18 -2.52
CA ARG A 306 33.87 5.18 -2.69
C ARG A 306 34.57 4.30 -1.66
N ILE A 307 34.18 4.35 -0.39
CA ILE A 307 34.76 3.53 0.68
C ILE A 307 34.45 2.05 0.40
N TYR A 308 33.22 1.72 0.06
CA TYR A 308 32.78 0.35 -0.24
C TYR A 308 33.56 -0.22 -1.44
N LEU A 309 33.64 0.52 -2.54
CA LEU A 309 34.40 0.10 -3.72
C LEU A 309 35.88 -0.15 -3.39
N LYS A 310 36.50 0.73 -2.58
CA LYS A 310 37.89 0.55 -2.15
C LYS A 310 38.10 -0.69 -1.29
N ARG A 311 37.10 -1.03 -0.44
CA ARG A 311 37.22 -2.13 0.51
C ARG A 311 36.88 -3.50 -0.12
N TYR A 312 35.88 -3.52 -0.98
CA TYR A 312 35.31 -4.78 -1.50
C TYR A 312 35.58 -5.01 -3.00
N GLY A 313 36.14 -4.02 -3.71
CA GLY A 313 36.45 -4.12 -5.13
C GLY A 313 35.25 -4.10 -6.09
N GLN A 314 34.05 -3.88 -5.57
CA GLN A 314 32.80 -3.81 -6.34
C GLN A 314 31.95 -2.63 -5.87
N PRO A 315 31.08 -2.06 -6.73
CA PRO A 315 30.17 -0.99 -6.34
C PRO A 315 29.11 -1.49 -5.36
N ILE A 316 28.77 -0.65 -4.37
CA ILE A 316 27.61 -0.88 -3.51
C ILE A 316 26.33 -0.60 -4.28
N LYS A 317 25.27 -1.35 -3.98
CA LYS A 317 23.94 -1.12 -4.54
C LYS A 317 23.35 0.15 -3.95
N VAL A 318 22.84 1.03 -4.80
CA VAL A 318 22.13 2.25 -4.40
C VAL A 318 20.66 2.11 -4.78
N GLU A 319 19.78 2.28 -3.82
CA GLU A 319 18.34 2.04 -3.98
C GLU A 319 17.50 3.21 -3.48
N VAL A 320 16.31 3.32 -4.02
CA VAL A 320 15.22 4.15 -3.50
C VAL A 320 14.08 3.19 -3.11
N SER A 321 13.61 3.30 -1.88
CA SER A 321 12.51 2.46 -1.38
C SER A 321 11.16 3.07 -1.74
N HIS A 322 10.24 2.28 -2.23
CA HIS A 322 8.83 2.68 -2.32
C HIS A 322 8.04 2.36 -1.02
N GLY A 323 8.70 1.80 -0.01
CA GLY A 323 8.26 1.74 1.39
C GLY A 323 8.69 3.00 2.15
N GLY A 324 7.91 3.41 3.16
CA GLY A 324 8.28 4.49 4.07
C GLY A 324 9.27 4.00 5.14
N ASN A 325 10.06 4.91 5.68
CA ASN A 325 10.94 4.71 6.83
C ASN A 325 11.12 6.02 7.61
N GLU A 326 11.82 6.00 8.73
CA GLU A 326 12.03 7.17 9.60
C GLU A 326 12.80 8.32 8.92
N CYS A 327 13.62 8.03 7.89
CA CYS A 327 14.34 9.08 7.15
C CYS A 327 13.39 10.10 6.51
N GLY A 328 12.17 9.70 6.15
CA GLY A 328 11.13 10.62 5.67
C GLY A 328 10.76 11.68 6.71
N THR A 329 10.69 11.32 7.98
CA THR A 329 10.42 12.27 9.06
C THR A 329 11.61 13.21 9.28
N PHE A 330 12.85 12.70 9.25
CA PHE A 330 14.05 13.55 9.29
C PHE A 330 14.09 14.53 8.12
N PHE A 331 13.83 14.06 6.91
CA PHE A 331 13.81 14.88 5.70
C PHE A 331 12.77 16.01 5.77
N LYS A 332 11.59 15.73 6.32
CA LYS A 332 10.56 16.75 6.55
C LYS A 332 11.04 17.90 7.44
N HIS A 333 11.79 17.60 8.50
CA HIS A 333 12.29 18.59 9.45
C HIS A 333 13.60 19.24 8.98
N PHE A 334 14.43 18.51 8.24
CA PHE A 334 15.72 18.93 7.73
C PHE A 334 15.85 18.65 6.22
N PRO A 335 15.14 19.40 5.35
CA PRO A 335 15.13 19.14 3.91
C PRO A 335 16.50 19.29 3.23
N ASP A 336 17.44 20.00 3.88
CA ASP A 336 18.82 20.17 3.39
C ASP A 336 19.78 19.12 3.95
N ALA A 337 19.35 18.26 4.86
CA ALA A 337 20.22 17.21 5.40
C ALA A 337 20.64 16.20 4.32
N ASP A 338 21.86 15.70 4.47
CA ASP A 338 22.40 14.60 3.66
C ASP A 338 22.14 13.29 4.42
N ILE A 339 21.23 12.48 3.93
CA ILE A 339 20.70 11.32 4.63
C ILE A 339 21.01 10.06 3.82
N VAL A 340 21.43 9.01 4.49
CA VAL A 340 21.57 7.65 3.93
C VAL A 340 21.03 6.65 4.95
N LEU A 341 20.26 5.70 4.49
CA LEU A 341 19.88 4.51 5.23
C LEU A 341 20.75 3.35 4.75
N SER A 342 21.48 2.72 5.64
CA SER A 342 22.40 1.64 5.28
C SER A 342 22.60 0.70 6.45
N LEU A 343 22.67 -0.57 6.14
CA LEU A 343 23.10 -1.55 7.11
C LEU A 343 24.65 -1.50 7.28
N ILE A 344 25.06 -1.89 8.42
CA ILE A 344 26.31 -2.28 9.07
C ILE A 344 27.44 -2.82 8.18
N HIS A 345 27.25 -3.12 6.94
CA HIS A 345 28.30 -3.54 6.02
C HIS A 345 29.31 -2.42 5.70
N ILE A 346 29.06 -1.23 6.20
CA ILE A 346 29.97 -0.11 6.12
C ILE A 346 30.97 -0.16 7.26
#